data_520b843cd615424a832f1d6a9d23e877
#
_entry.id   520b843cd615424a832f1d6a9d23e877
#
_cell.length_a   1.000
_cell.length_b   1.000
_cell.length_c   1.000
_cell.angle_alpha   90.00
_cell.angle_beta   90.00
_cell.angle_gamma   90.00
#
_symmetry.space_group_name_H-M   'P 1'
#
loop_
_entity.id
_entity.type
_entity.pdbx_description
1 polymer ?
#
loop_
_entity_poly.entity_id
_entity_poly.type
_entity_poly.pdbx_seq_one_letter_code
_entity_poly.pdbx_strand_id
1 'polypeptide(L)'
;MPSQNYIEEIREIWNMVKESFRAQLSETSIDLWFGEITVVSFENASDNPSHPSEYTLTLGIPSAFKFDIVKNKYLSSIEEKFCQLLGFDVKVSLTFTGSAASADSIKSKVIGLDAAPKKEEVKSPLNTLTDFNFEYTFENFIVGSTNKFAHAACYAVANRPANYESDTKSSLSTYNPLFIYGNSGLGKTHLMHATINRMKQNYPELKIIYTRGEEFTNQMIACLANKTMAEFHEKYRNCDVLLIDDIQFIAGKTSTQEEFFHTFNALYDSKKQIILTSDRPPRDIKTLEDRLTSRFEWGLLADIEPPDLELRIAIIKKKAEQVNITIPDDVLTFLGENLRSNIRQIEGAIKKLGALSFLSGKQINMELAQECISELLGGAEPVSVTVDKIFNAVYNKYGISKESLTGNKRNKDIANTRHITIYLIREMTEMSFPSIAKIFERDHSTIISSHRLIETKVLEDPAFMTEISELKKEI
;
A
#
# COMPACT_ATOMS: atom_id res chain seq x y z
N MET A 1 -43.30 13.95 -20.56
CA MET A 1 -42.18 14.71 -19.93
C MET A 1 -42.63 14.99 -18.50
N PRO A 2 -41.96 14.47 -17.48
CA PRO A 2 -42.24 14.91 -16.10
C PRO A 2 -41.84 16.38 -16.00
N SER A 3 -42.74 17.18 -15.43
CA SER A 3 -42.58 18.64 -15.30
C SER A 3 -41.36 18.96 -14.43
N GLN A 4 -40.65 20.05 -14.73
CA GLN A 4 -39.49 20.57 -13.97
C GLN A 4 -39.73 20.68 -12.45
N ASN A 5 -40.99 20.81 -12.02
CA ASN A 5 -41.38 20.82 -10.60
C ASN A 5 -41.04 19.51 -9.85
N TYR A 6 -41.14 18.35 -10.48
CA TYR A 6 -40.95 17.06 -9.82
C TYR A 6 -39.48 16.83 -9.42
N ILE A 7 -38.54 17.29 -10.21
CA ILE A 7 -37.10 17.11 -9.90
C ILE A 7 -36.65 18.03 -8.73
N GLU A 8 -37.28 19.21 -8.59
CA GLU A 8 -36.99 20.09 -7.46
C GLU A 8 -37.51 19.51 -6.14
N GLU A 9 -38.71 18.92 -6.14
CA GLU A 9 -39.25 18.23 -4.96
C GLU A 9 -38.36 17.03 -4.54
N ILE A 10 -37.88 16.25 -5.49
CA ILE A 10 -36.96 15.13 -5.20
C ILE A 10 -35.58 15.63 -4.69
N ARG A 11 -35.11 16.80 -5.13
CA ARG A 11 -33.90 17.42 -4.58
C ARG A 11 -34.07 17.84 -3.11
N GLU A 12 -35.24 18.37 -2.75
CA GLU A 12 -35.55 18.67 -1.36
C GLU A 12 -35.57 17.39 -0.50
N ILE A 13 -36.21 16.33 -1.00
CA ILE A 13 -36.19 15.02 -0.32
C ILE A 13 -34.78 14.47 -0.20
N TRP A 14 -33.93 14.62 -1.24
CA TRP A 14 -32.52 14.24 -1.15
C TRP A 14 -31.78 15.01 -0.03
N ASN A 15 -32.07 16.30 0.14
CA ASN A 15 -31.51 17.07 1.25
C ASN A 15 -31.97 16.53 2.62
N MET A 16 -33.28 16.17 2.73
CA MET A 16 -33.80 15.55 3.95
C MET A 16 -33.17 14.18 4.24
N VAL A 17 -32.92 13.37 3.20
CA VAL A 17 -32.18 12.10 3.31
C VAL A 17 -30.76 12.35 3.82
N LYS A 18 -30.04 13.34 3.27
CA LYS A 18 -28.69 13.72 3.76
C LYS A 18 -28.72 14.10 5.25
N GLU A 19 -29.67 14.94 5.64
CA GLU A 19 -29.84 15.34 7.03
C GLU A 19 -30.12 14.16 7.97
N SER A 20 -30.87 13.16 7.51
CA SER A 20 -31.18 11.97 8.29
C SER A 20 -29.95 11.11 8.64
N PHE A 21 -28.84 11.29 7.90
CA PHE A 21 -27.56 10.64 8.21
C PHE A 21 -26.79 11.32 9.36
N ARG A 22 -27.20 12.50 9.83
CA ARG A 22 -26.56 13.18 10.99
C ARG A 22 -26.61 12.38 12.29
N ALA A 23 -27.53 11.45 12.40
CA ALA A 23 -27.59 10.52 13.53
C ALA A 23 -26.45 9.48 13.53
N GLN A 24 -25.80 9.24 12.38
CA GLN A 24 -24.82 8.18 12.17
C GLN A 24 -23.46 8.70 11.68
N LEU A 25 -23.43 9.90 11.07
CA LEU A 25 -22.26 10.50 10.46
C LEU A 25 -22.07 11.94 10.92
N SER A 26 -20.81 12.37 11.07
CA SER A 26 -20.50 13.78 11.31
C SER A 26 -20.86 14.65 10.10
N GLU A 27 -21.11 15.93 10.31
CA GLU A 27 -21.45 16.90 9.26
C GLU A 27 -20.39 16.94 8.15
N THR A 28 -19.11 16.91 8.53
CA THR A 28 -17.98 16.82 7.59
C THR A 28 -17.96 15.53 6.76
N SER A 29 -18.42 14.42 7.32
CA SER A 29 -18.55 13.16 6.59
C SER A 29 -19.73 13.17 5.61
N ILE A 30 -20.82 13.83 5.97
CA ILE A 30 -22.00 14.01 5.09
C ILE A 30 -21.61 14.87 3.88
N ASP A 31 -20.95 15.99 4.10
CA ASP A 31 -20.47 16.86 3.02
C ASP A 31 -19.44 16.16 2.13
N LEU A 32 -18.54 15.39 2.73
CA LEU A 32 -17.52 14.65 1.99
C LEU A 32 -18.12 13.60 1.06
N TRP A 33 -19.07 12.81 1.56
CA TRP A 33 -19.63 11.67 0.81
C TRP A 33 -20.84 12.03 -0.04
N PHE A 34 -21.69 12.96 0.43
CA PHE A 34 -22.97 13.26 -0.20
C PHE A 34 -23.08 14.69 -0.75
N GLY A 35 -22.14 15.60 -0.41
CA GLY A 35 -22.20 17.02 -0.77
C GLY A 35 -22.26 17.28 -2.27
N GLU A 36 -21.55 16.48 -3.08
CA GLU A 36 -21.47 16.64 -4.54
C GLU A 36 -22.45 15.73 -5.31
N ILE A 37 -23.27 14.93 -4.61
CA ILE A 37 -24.25 14.06 -5.26
C ILE A 37 -25.44 14.87 -5.72
N THR A 38 -25.81 14.71 -6.99
CA THR A 38 -26.92 15.41 -7.64
C THR A 38 -28.03 14.43 -8.07
N VAL A 39 -29.28 14.89 -8.01
CA VAL A 39 -30.41 14.15 -8.57
C VAL A 39 -30.39 14.32 -10.08
N VAL A 40 -30.25 13.21 -10.82
CA VAL A 40 -30.22 13.20 -12.30
C VAL A 40 -31.58 12.93 -12.91
N SER A 41 -32.27 11.89 -12.47
CA SER A 41 -33.63 11.56 -12.94
C SER A 41 -34.41 10.84 -11.86
N PHE A 42 -35.77 10.94 -11.99
CA PHE A 42 -36.73 10.18 -11.20
C PHE A 42 -37.84 9.71 -12.15
N GLU A 43 -37.91 8.41 -12.37
CA GLU A 43 -38.76 7.82 -13.39
C GLU A 43 -39.61 6.70 -12.81
N ASN A 44 -40.81 6.52 -13.38
CA ASN A 44 -41.67 5.39 -13.06
C ASN A 44 -41.32 4.25 -14.02
N ALA A 45 -40.91 3.10 -13.50
CA ALA A 45 -40.45 1.96 -14.30
C ALA A 45 -41.60 1.14 -14.96
N SER A 46 -42.87 1.37 -14.63
CA SER A 46 -43.98 0.58 -15.17
C SER A 46 -44.98 1.43 -15.96
N ASP A 47 -45.03 1.20 -17.27
CA ASP A 47 -46.17 1.61 -18.14
C ASP A 47 -47.41 0.70 -17.99
N ASN A 48 -47.48 -0.18 -16.99
CA ASN A 48 -48.53 -1.16 -16.85
C ASN A 48 -49.41 -0.86 -15.61
N PRO A 49 -50.74 -0.54 -15.78
CA PRO A 49 -51.61 -0.11 -14.69
C PRO A 49 -51.97 -1.21 -13.67
N SER A 50 -51.46 -2.43 -13.80
CA SER A 50 -51.80 -3.59 -12.95
C SER A 50 -50.72 -3.99 -11.93
N HIS A 51 -49.58 -3.32 -11.89
CA HIS A 51 -48.52 -3.58 -10.90
C HIS A 51 -48.17 -2.33 -10.09
N PRO A 52 -47.80 -2.46 -8.79
CA PRO A 52 -47.39 -1.30 -8.00
C PRO A 52 -46.21 -0.61 -8.68
N SER A 53 -46.32 0.72 -8.82
CA SER A 53 -45.34 1.56 -9.51
C SER A 53 -43.96 1.42 -8.85
N GLU A 54 -43.00 0.77 -9.50
CA GLU A 54 -41.59 0.82 -9.10
C GLU A 54 -40.97 2.13 -9.62
N TYR A 55 -40.60 3.00 -8.71
CA TYR A 55 -39.92 4.24 -9.05
C TYR A 55 -38.40 4.03 -9.02
N THR A 56 -37.70 4.57 -10.01
CA THR A 56 -36.24 4.55 -10.07
C THR A 56 -35.69 5.96 -9.95
N LEU A 57 -34.91 6.21 -8.90
CA LEU A 57 -34.16 7.44 -8.66
C LEU A 57 -32.72 7.26 -9.14
N THR A 58 -32.24 8.13 -10.02
CA THR A 58 -30.86 8.14 -10.45
C THR A 58 -30.10 9.29 -9.80
N LEU A 59 -29.05 8.97 -9.01
CA LEU A 59 -28.17 9.93 -8.39
C LEU A 59 -26.83 9.98 -9.14
N GLY A 60 -26.38 11.19 -9.45
CA GLY A 60 -25.12 11.47 -10.16
C GLY A 60 -23.99 11.77 -9.20
N ILE A 61 -22.87 11.08 -9.36
CA ILE A 61 -21.66 11.25 -8.55
C ILE A 61 -20.51 11.65 -9.47
N PRO A 62 -19.86 12.82 -9.26
CA PRO A 62 -18.79 13.32 -10.14
C PRO A 62 -17.43 12.64 -9.91
N SER A 63 -17.22 11.96 -8.78
CA SER A 63 -15.96 11.31 -8.40
C SER A 63 -16.09 9.79 -8.45
N ALA A 64 -15.23 9.11 -9.23
CA ALA A 64 -15.18 7.65 -9.30
C ALA A 64 -14.91 7.00 -7.95
N PHE A 65 -14.03 7.60 -7.14
CA PHE A 65 -13.73 7.14 -5.79
C PHE A 65 -14.94 7.20 -4.85
N LYS A 66 -15.68 8.31 -4.88
CA LYS A 66 -16.92 8.48 -4.09
C LYS A 66 -18.01 7.53 -4.58
N PHE A 67 -18.08 7.27 -5.89
CA PHE A 67 -19.05 6.36 -6.50
C PHE A 67 -18.98 4.96 -5.90
N ASP A 68 -17.78 4.37 -5.82
CA ASP A 68 -17.60 3.01 -5.29
C ASP A 68 -17.92 2.92 -3.80
N ILE A 69 -17.55 3.93 -3.02
CA ILE A 69 -17.84 3.96 -1.57
C ILE A 69 -19.33 4.14 -1.32
N VAL A 70 -19.97 5.06 -2.02
CA VAL A 70 -21.43 5.30 -1.88
C VAL A 70 -22.20 4.05 -2.32
N LYS A 71 -21.80 3.43 -3.43
CA LYS A 71 -22.41 2.20 -3.94
C LYS A 71 -22.32 1.04 -2.95
N ASN A 72 -21.14 0.80 -2.40
CA ASN A 72 -20.89 -0.40 -1.58
C ASN A 72 -21.32 -0.23 -0.12
N LYS A 73 -21.34 1.00 0.39
CA LYS A 73 -21.55 1.24 1.83
C LYS A 73 -22.87 1.94 2.16
N TYR A 74 -23.34 2.82 1.29
CA TYR A 74 -24.46 3.70 1.61
C TYR A 74 -25.69 3.50 0.73
N LEU A 75 -25.61 2.81 -0.42
CA LEU A 75 -26.72 2.68 -1.37
C LEU A 75 -27.97 2.11 -0.71
N SER A 76 -27.88 0.98 -0.01
CA SER A 76 -29.02 0.35 0.67
C SER A 76 -29.64 1.25 1.74
N SER A 77 -28.81 1.99 2.48
CA SER A 77 -29.31 2.94 3.49
C SER A 77 -29.96 4.17 2.86
N ILE A 78 -29.49 4.61 1.69
CA ILE A 78 -30.10 5.68 0.92
C ILE A 78 -31.48 5.24 0.40
N GLU A 79 -31.58 4.04 -0.18
CA GLU A 79 -32.85 3.45 -0.63
C GLU A 79 -33.86 3.37 0.51
N GLU A 80 -33.47 2.79 1.64
CA GLU A 80 -34.33 2.65 2.81
C GLU A 80 -34.88 4.00 3.28
N LYS A 81 -34.04 5.03 3.36
CA LYS A 81 -34.45 6.37 3.80
C LYS A 81 -35.36 7.06 2.78
N PHE A 82 -35.14 6.88 1.48
CA PHE A 82 -36.08 7.36 0.45
C PHE A 82 -37.42 6.67 0.56
N CYS A 83 -37.45 5.35 0.72
CA CYS A 83 -38.68 4.60 0.91
C CYS A 83 -39.44 5.06 2.16
N GLN A 84 -38.74 5.33 3.28
CA GLN A 84 -39.33 5.84 4.52
C GLN A 84 -39.94 7.24 4.36
N LEU A 85 -39.28 8.16 3.62
CA LEU A 85 -39.73 9.53 3.45
C LEU A 85 -40.86 9.64 2.39
N LEU A 86 -40.83 8.82 1.34
CA LEU A 86 -41.79 8.84 0.27
C LEU A 86 -43.02 7.97 0.52
N GLY A 87 -42.92 6.97 1.40
CA GLY A 87 -44.01 6.06 1.73
C GLY A 87 -44.29 4.99 0.67
N PHE A 88 -43.43 4.83 -0.33
CA PHE A 88 -43.50 3.81 -1.38
C PHE A 88 -42.10 3.34 -1.78
N ASP A 89 -42.02 2.20 -2.45
CA ASP A 89 -40.72 1.59 -2.82
C ASP A 89 -40.06 2.38 -3.96
N VAL A 90 -38.82 2.79 -3.72
CA VAL A 90 -37.94 3.50 -4.67
C VAL A 90 -36.64 2.79 -4.80
N LYS A 91 -36.25 2.41 -6.01
CA LYS A 91 -34.96 1.85 -6.33
C LYS A 91 -33.96 2.95 -6.65
N VAL A 92 -32.82 2.99 -5.96
CA VAL A 92 -31.81 4.00 -6.21
C VAL A 92 -30.72 3.44 -7.12
N SER A 93 -30.49 4.11 -8.25
CA SER A 93 -29.36 3.82 -9.14
C SER A 93 -28.34 4.95 -9.07
N LEU A 94 -27.06 4.61 -9.24
CA LEU A 94 -25.97 5.58 -9.24
C LEU A 94 -25.40 5.70 -10.65
N THR A 95 -25.13 6.93 -11.09
CA THR A 95 -24.47 7.22 -12.36
C THR A 95 -23.24 8.10 -12.14
N PHE A 96 -22.19 7.92 -12.96
CA PHE A 96 -21.00 8.76 -12.91
C PHE A 96 -21.22 10.01 -13.78
N THR A 97 -21.05 11.20 -13.20
CA THR A 97 -21.26 12.49 -13.88
C THR A 97 -19.98 13.29 -14.11
N GLY A 98 -18.79 12.74 -13.77
CA GLY A 98 -17.50 13.40 -14.01
C GLY A 98 -17.19 13.51 -15.51
N SER A 99 -16.68 14.66 -15.97
CA SER A 99 -16.39 14.93 -17.37
C SER A 99 -15.25 14.05 -17.88
N ALA A 100 -15.59 13.00 -18.65
CA ALA A 100 -14.68 12.43 -19.63
C ALA A 100 -14.92 13.14 -20.96
N ALA A 101 -13.89 13.73 -21.51
CA ALA A 101 -13.90 14.25 -22.88
C ALA A 101 -14.30 13.12 -23.86
N SER A 102 -15.33 13.38 -24.68
CA SER A 102 -15.92 12.58 -25.75
C SER A 102 -17.30 11.99 -25.44
N ALA A 103 -18.30 12.87 -25.49
CA ALA A 103 -19.71 12.50 -25.62
C ALA A 103 -20.04 12.20 -27.08
N ASP A 104 -19.78 10.96 -27.58
CA ASP A 104 -20.35 10.54 -28.88
C ASP A 104 -20.49 9.03 -29.10
N SER A 105 -20.51 8.19 -28.08
CA SER A 105 -20.69 6.74 -28.31
C SER A 105 -21.65 6.00 -27.34
N ILE A 106 -22.59 6.72 -26.68
CA ILE A 106 -23.64 6.07 -25.87
C ILE A 106 -25.05 6.53 -26.33
N LYS A 107 -25.27 6.48 -27.63
CA LYS A 107 -26.66 6.46 -28.20
C LYS A 107 -26.77 5.30 -29.17
N SER A 108 -26.87 4.09 -28.66
CA SER A 108 -27.51 2.97 -29.37
C SER A 108 -27.35 1.69 -28.59
N LYS A 109 -28.29 1.36 -27.74
CA LYS A 109 -28.80 -0.01 -27.48
C LYS A 109 -29.80 -0.03 -26.33
N VAL A 110 -30.96 0.56 -26.58
CA VAL A 110 -32.17 0.13 -25.90
C VAL A 110 -33.19 -0.13 -27.03
N ILE A 111 -33.36 -1.37 -27.42
CA ILE A 111 -34.57 -1.93 -28.04
C ILE A 111 -34.37 -3.45 -28.09
N GLY A 112 -35.29 -4.21 -27.50
CA GLY A 112 -35.35 -5.65 -27.69
C GLY A 112 -35.80 -6.43 -26.45
N LEU A 113 -37.05 -6.21 -26.02
CA LEU A 113 -37.81 -7.19 -25.26
C LEU A 113 -38.26 -8.29 -26.22
N ASP A 114 -37.81 -9.55 -25.95
CA ASP A 114 -38.75 -10.68 -26.00
C ASP A 114 -38.08 -11.96 -25.44
N ALA A 115 -38.75 -12.47 -24.41
CA ALA A 115 -39.06 -13.84 -24.05
C ALA A 115 -37.97 -14.94 -24.02
N ALA A 116 -37.65 -15.42 -22.85
CA ALA A 116 -37.76 -16.80 -22.31
C ALA A 116 -36.79 -16.97 -21.12
N PRO A 117 -37.07 -17.81 -20.12
CA PRO A 117 -36.25 -17.86 -18.92
C PRO A 117 -34.90 -18.49 -19.26
N LYS A 118 -33.90 -17.65 -19.42
CA LYS A 118 -32.52 -18.09 -19.49
C LYS A 118 -32.05 -18.42 -18.07
N LYS A 119 -31.56 -19.67 -17.93
CA LYS A 119 -30.76 -20.16 -16.83
C LYS A 119 -29.86 -19.06 -16.29
N GLU A 120 -29.84 -18.91 -14.97
CA GLU A 120 -28.80 -18.12 -14.28
C GLU A 120 -27.45 -18.50 -14.87
N GLU A 121 -26.85 -17.62 -15.64
CA GLU A 121 -25.43 -17.72 -15.97
C GLU A 121 -24.69 -17.56 -14.64
N VAL A 122 -24.15 -18.66 -14.15
CA VAL A 122 -23.14 -18.69 -13.10
C VAL A 122 -22.05 -17.72 -13.57
N LYS A 123 -21.96 -16.53 -12.95
CA LYS A 123 -20.88 -15.58 -13.21
C LYS A 123 -19.59 -16.35 -13.07
N SER A 124 -18.85 -16.48 -14.16
CA SER A 124 -17.55 -17.13 -14.17
C SER A 124 -16.70 -16.53 -13.04
N PRO A 125 -16.11 -17.35 -12.15
CA PRO A 125 -15.30 -16.87 -11.02
C PRO A 125 -14.04 -16.09 -11.45
N LEU A 126 -13.82 -15.96 -12.75
CA LEU A 126 -12.66 -15.32 -13.37
C LEU A 126 -12.86 -13.84 -13.76
N ASN A 127 -14.07 -13.28 -13.60
CA ASN A 127 -14.38 -11.88 -13.94
C ASN A 127 -14.05 -10.92 -12.78
N THR A 128 -12.90 -11.03 -12.15
CA THR A 128 -12.36 -9.94 -11.35
C THR A 128 -11.61 -8.98 -12.27
N LEU A 129 -12.19 -7.81 -12.53
CA LEU A 129 -11.47 -6.65 -13.03
C LEU A 129 -10.33 -6.40 -12.04
N THR A 130 -9.10 -6.57 -12.50
CA THR A 130 -7.92 -6.20 -11.70
C THR A 130 -7.99 -4.70 -11.45
N ASP A 131 -8.23 -4.29 -10.20
CA ASP A 131 -8.21 -2.89 -9.76
C ASP A 131 -6.79 -2.35 -9.93
N PHE A 132 -6.55 -1.71 -11.08
CA PHE A 132 -5.28 -1.03 -11.32
C PHE A 132 -5.28 0.29 -10.55
N ASN A 133 -4.35 0.43 -9.62
CA ASN A 133 -4.17 1.70 -8.92
C ASN A 133 -3.34 2.66 -9.79
N PHE A 134 -4.02 3.62 -10.42
CA PHE A 134 -3.39 4.63 -11.28
C PHE A 134 -2.49 5.62 -10.53
N GLU A 135 -2.57 5.72 -9.20
CA GLU A 135 -1.72 6.58 -8.38
C GLU A 135 -0.31 6.01 -8.23
N TYR A 136 -0.13 4.69 -8.41
CA TYR A 136 1.16 4.03 -8.31
C TYR A 136 1.90 4.14 -9.65
N THR A 137 2.72 5.18 -9.77
CA THR A 137 3.56 5.43 -10.95
C THR A 137 5.04 5.46 -10.54
N PHE A 138 5.95 5.36 -11.52
CA PHE A 138 7.38 5.49 -11.27
C PHE A 138 7.75 6.89 -10.76
N GLU A 139 7.04 7.92 -11.21
CA GLU A 139 7.23 9.32 -10.82
C GLU A 139 6.83 9.57 -9.35
N ASN A 140 5.89 8.80 -8.84
CA ASN A 140 5.45 8.85 -7.44
C ASN A 140 6.26 7.95 -6.50
N PHE A 141 7.12 7.09 -7.06
CA PHE A 141 8.01 6.23 -6.28
C PHE A 141 9.30 6.98 -5.94
N ILE A 142 9.61 7.12 -4.67
CA ILE A 142 10.83 7.81 -4.23
C ILE A 142 12.01 6.85 -4.27
N VAL A 143 12.99 7.17 -5.12
CA VAL A 143 14.18 6.34 -5.33
C VAL A 143 15.31 6.74 -4.39
N GLY A 144 15.91 5.77 -3.72
CA GLY A 144 17.08 5.93 -2.86
C GLY A 144 18.07 4.78 -3.02
N SER A 145 19.10 4.77 -2.17
CA SER A 145 20.17 3.74 -2.19
C SER A 145 19.63 2.32 -2.07
N THR A 146 18.58 2.13 -1.27
CA THR A 146 18.04 0.82 -0.85
C THR A 146 17.00 0.23 -1.82
N ASN A 147 16.55 0.98 -2.83
CA ASN A 147 15.50 0.52 -3.75
C ASN A 147 15.77 0.86 -5.23
N LYS A 148 16.88 1.55 -5.54
CA LYS A 148 17.20 2.00 -6.90
C LYS A 148 17.33 0.86 -7.90
N PHE A 149 17.83 -0.30 -7.45
CA PHE A 149 18.02 -1.46 -8.32
C PHE A 149 16.68 -2.07 -8.72
N ALA A 150 15.78 -2.30 -7.76
CA ALA A 150 14.44 -2.80 -8.03
C ALA A 150 13.64 -1.83 -8.91
N HIS A 151 13.73 -0.51 -8.63
CA HIS A 151 13.11 0.52 -9.47
C HIS A 151 13.64 0.46 -10.92
N ALA A 152 14.96 0.42 -11.11
CA ALA A 152 15.56 0.38 -12.44
C ALA A 152 15.21 -0.90 -13.21
N ALA A 153 15.15 -2.05 -12.54
CA ALA A 153 14.73 -3.33 -13.11
C ALA A 153 13.27 -3.28 -13.58
N CYS A 154 12.36 -2.79 -12.73
CA CYS A 154 10.95 -2.61 -13.09
C CYS A 154 10.77 -1.63 -14.25
N TYR A 155 11.49 -0.51 -14.23
CA TYR A 155 11.44 0.48 -15.31
C TYR A 155 11.96 -0.06 -16.64
N ALA A 156 13.04 -0.85 -16.60
CA ALA A 156 13.59 -1.49 -17.81
C ALA A 156 12.59 -2.49 -18.42
N VAL A 157 12.00 -3.36 -17.58
CA VAL A 157 10.98 -4.33 -18.01
C VAL A 157 9.71 -3.64 -18.51
N ALA A 158 9.30 -2.54 -17.87
CA ALA A 158 8.13 -1.76 -18.32
C ALA A 158 8.29 -1.14 -19.71
N ASN A 159 9.51 -0.71 -20.04
CA ASN A 159 9.80 -0.12 -21.36
C ASN A 159 10.15 -1.17 -22.43
N ARG A 160 10.52 -2.41 -22.03
CA ARG A 160 10.85 -3.51 -22.94
C ARG A 160 10.47 -4.85 -22.31
N PRO A 161 9.22 -5.25 -22.36
CA PRO A 161 8.81 -6.58 -21.92
C PRO A 161 9.37 -7.65 -22.88
N ALA A 162 9.55 -8.87 -22.39
CA ALA A 162 10.22 -9.98 -23.08
C ALA A 162 9.67 -10.28 -24.49
N ASN A 163 8.42 -9.96 -24.77
CA ASN A 163 7.75 -10.23 -26.06
C ASN A 163 8.06 -9.20 -27.17
N TYR A 164 8.69 -8.09 -26.83
CA TYR A 164 8.91 -6.95 -27.76
C TYR A 164 10.36 -6.85 -28.23
N GLU A 165 11.06 -7.98 -28.33
CA GLU A 165 12.38 -8.00 -29.01
C GLU A 165 12.23 -7.87 -30.51
N SER A 166 12.34 -6.64 -31.01
CA SER A 166 12.70 -6.42 -32.41
C SER A 166 14.20 -6.62 -32.59
N ASP A 167 14.59 -7.61 -33.36
CA ASP A 167 15.80 -7.83 -34.20
C ASP A 167 17.19 -7.30 -33.78
N THR A 168 17.42 -6.82 -32.60
CA THR A 168 18.78 -6.45 -32.19
C THR A 168 19.28 -7.38 -31.11
N LYS A 169 20.46 -7.98 -31.33
CA LYS A 169 21.24 -8.88 -30.48
C LYS A 169 21.57 -8.32 -29.06
N SER A 170 20.68 -7.64 -28.40
CA SER A 170 20.91 -7.16 -27.06
C SER A 170 20.23 -8.08 -26.04
N SER A 171 21.04 -8.64 -25.17
CA SER A 171 20.81 -9.64 -24.14
C SER A 171 19.80 -9.25 -23.02
N LEU A 172 18.73 -8.53 -23.32
CA LEU A 172 17.73 -8.12 -22.34
C LEU A 172 16.68 -9.20 -21.99
N SER A 173 16.74 -10.39 -22.63
CA SER A 173 16.02 -11.60 -22.18
C SER A 173 16.40 -12.08 -20.77
N THR A 174 17.41 -11.45 -20.17
CA THR A 174 17.92 -11.76 -18.83
C THR A 174 17.01 -11.31 -17.69
N TYR A 175 15.97 -10.51 -17.95
CA TYR A 175 15.06 -10.01 -16.91
C TYR A 175 13.73 -10.77 -16.83
N ASN A 176 13.71 -12.00 -17.30
CA ASN A 176 12.54 -12.86 -17.24
C ASN A 176 12.87 -14.21 -16.58
N PRO A 177 12.27 -14.55 -15.44
CA PRO A 177 11.36 -13.73 -14.65
C PRO A 177 12.07 -12.54 -13.96
N LEU A 178 11.31 -11.49 -13.62
CA LEU A 178 11.73 -10.47 -12.67
C LEU A 178 11.13 -10.84 -11.31
N PHE A 179 11.98 -11.05 -10.31
CA PHE A 179 11.57 -11.39 -8.96
C PHE A 179 11.97 -10.28 -8.00
N ILE A 180 10.97 -9.57 -7.44
CA ILE A 180 11.17 -8.45 -6.52
C ILE A 180 10.90 -8.93 -5.10
N TYR A 181 11.85 -8.75 -4.19
CA TYR A 181 11.65 -9.19 -2.82
C TYR A 181 12.07 -8.13 -1.80
N GLY A 182 11.58 -8.29 -0.57
CA GLY A 182 11.86 -7.39 0.55
C GLY A 182 10.69 -7.38 1.52
N ASN A 183 10.91 -6.92 2.73
CA ASN A 183 9.93 -6.94 3.81
C ASN A 183 8.58 -6.31 3.40
N SER A 184 7.52 -6.63 4.15
CA SER A 184 6.19 -6.08 3.89
C SER A 184 6.19 -4.55 4.01
N GLY A 185 5.47 -3.87 3.09
CA GLY A 185 5.30 -2.42 3.15
C GLY A 185 6.46 -1.59 2.61
N LEU A 186 7.42 -2.17 1.87
CA LEU A 186 8.56 -1.44 1.27
C LEU A 186 8.28 -0.91 -0.16
N GLY A 187 7.08 -1.11 -0.70
CA GLY A 187 6.69 -0.57 -2.00
C GLY A 187 6.73 -1.56 -3.18
N LYS A 188 6.83 -2.88 -2.94
CA LYS A 188 6.79 -3.92 -4.00
C LYS A 188 5.54 -3.79 -4.88
N THR A 189 4.36 -3.76 -4.27
CA THR A 189 3.08 -3.58 -4.97
C THR A 189 3.04 -2.27 -5.75
N HIS A 190 3.62 -1.17 -5.23
CA HIS A 190 3.74 0.10 -5.95
C HIS A 190 4.53 -0.09 -7.24
N LEU A 191 5.72 -0.71 -7.19
CA LEU A 191 6.54 -0.96 -8.38
C LEU A 191 5.83 -1.86 -9.39
N MET A 192 5.07 -2.87 -8.95
CA MET A 192 4.26 -3.69 -9.84
C MET A 192 3.21 -2.87 -10.59
N HIS A 193 2.43 -2.06 -9.88
CA HIS A 193 1.43 -1.20 -10.53
C HIS A 193 2.06 -0.12 -11.40
N ALA A 194 3.19 0.47 -10.98
CA ALA A 194 3.95 1.41 -11.82
C ALA A 194 4.40 0.75 -13.13
N THR A 195 4.86 -0.50 -13.06
CA THR A 195 5.25 -1.29 -14.23
C THR A 195 4.05 -1.52 -15.17
N ILE A 196 2.90 -1.92 -14.62
CA ILE A 196 1.66 -2.12 -15.39
C ILE A 196 1.22 -0.81 -16.05
N ASN A 197 1.17 0.29 -15.30
CA ASN A 197 0.76 1.59 -15.82
C ASN A 197 1.66 2.05 -16.98
N ARG A 198 2.98 1.88 -16.85
CA ARG A 198 3.93 2.22 -17.90
C ARG A 198 3.84 1.30 -19.12
N MET A 199 3.65 -0.02 -18.93
CA MET A 199 3.42 -0.97 -20.02
C MET A 199 2.16 -0.63 -20.81
N LYS A 200 1.05 -0.31 -20.11
CA LYS A 200 -0.21 0.08 -20.77
C LYS A 200 -0.09 1.38 -21.56
N GLN A 201 0.72 2.33 -21.10
CA GLN A 201 1.00 3.56 -21.83
C GLN A 201 1.81 3.29 -23.11
N ASN A 202 2.84 2.44 -23.01
CA ASN A 202 3.74 2.17 -24.14
C ASN A 202 3.16 1.12 -25.11
N TYR A 203 2.39 0.16 -24.60
CA TYR A 203 1.89 -1.02 -25.32
C TYR A 203 0.42 -1.31 -24.93
N PRO A 204 -0.55 -0.53 -25.41
CA PRO A 204 -1.97 -0.64 -25.01
C PRO A 204 -2.61 -2.00 -25.32
N GLU A 205 -2.09 -2.71 -26.34
CA GLU A 205 -2.58 -4.01 -26.80
C GLU A 205 -2.15 -5.20 -25.96
N LEU A 206 -1.16 -5.01 -25.05
CA LEU A 206 -0.67 -6.11 -24.22
C LEU A 206 -1.76 -6.64 -23.28
N LYS A 207 -1.93 -7.95 -23.30
CA LYS A 207 -2.78 -8.68 -22.36
C LYS A 207 -2.02 -8.88 -21.05
N ILE A 208 -2.19 -7.95 -20.11
CA ILE A 208 -1.53 -7.95 -18.81
C ILE A 208 -2.48 -8.54 -17.77
N ILE A 209 -2.02 -9.56 -17.06
CA ILE A 209 -2.74 -10.16 -15.93
C ILE A 209 -1.95 -9.86 -14.65
N TYR A 210 -2.63 -9.20 -13.71
CA TYR A 210 -2.15 -8.99 -12.35
C TYR A 210 -3.06 -9.76 -11.39
N THR A 211 -2.46 -10.47 -10.44
CA THR A 211 -3.18 -11.17 -9.38
C THR A 211 -2.30 -11.31 -8.14
N ARG A 212 -2.90 -11.58 -6.99
CA ARG A 212 -2.17 -11.97 -5.78
C ARG A 212 -2.02 -13.48 -5.70
N GLY A 213 -0.96 -13.98 -5.06
CA GLY A 213 -0.75 -15.43 -4.89
C GLY A 213 -1.91 -16.13 -4.19
N GLU A 214 -2.58 -15.46 -3.25
CA GLU A 214 -3.79 -15.95 -2.60
C GLU A 214 -4.96 -16.02 -3.58
N GLU A 215 -5.19 -14.99 -4.38
CA GLU A 215 -6.27 -14.93 -5.36
C GLU A 215 -6.09 -15.96 -6.47
N PHE A 216 -4.86 -16.15 -6.97
CA PHE A 216 -4.50 -17.20 -7.92
C PHE A 216 -4.92 -18.59 -7.37
N THR A 217 -4.60 -18.86 -6.10
CA THR A 217 -5.00 -20.10 -5.43
C THR A 217 -6.52 -20.25 -5.35
N ASN A 218 -7.23 -19.21 -4.92
CA ASN A 218 -8.68 -19.25 -4.75
C ASN A 218 -9.40 -19.45 -6.09
N GLN A 219 -8.94 -18.76 -7.14
CA GLN A 219 -9.48 -18.94 -8.50
C GLN A 219 -9.22 -20.37 -9.02
N MET A 220 -8.03 -20.92 -8.81
CA MET A 220 -7.72 -22.31 -9.17
C MET A 220 -8.66 -23.29 -8.49
N ILE A 221 -8.85 -23.17 -7.16
CA ILE A 221 -9.74 -24.05 -6.39
C ILE A 221 -11.18 -23.92 -6.90
N ALA A 222 -11.66 -22.72 -7.17
CA ALA A 222 -13.00 -22.48 -7.69
C ALA A 222 -13.19 -23.10 -9.09
N CYS A 223 -12.21 -22.96 -9.99
CA CYS A 223 -12.26 -23.57 -11.31
C CYS A 223 -12.19 -25.10 -11.26
N LEU A 224 -11.42 -25.66 -10.31
CA LEU A 224 -11.37 -27.09 -10.10
C LEU A 224 -12.72 -27.65 -9.62
N ALA A 225 -13.35 -26.98 -8.65
CA ALA A 225 -14.66 -27.36 -8.12
C ALA A 225 -15.76 -27.29 -9.20
N ASN A 226 -15.70 -26.26 -10.06
CA ASN A 226 -16.67 -26.04 -11.14
C ASN A 226 -16.33 -26.79 -12.45
N LYS A 227 -15.21 -27.54 -12.49
CA LYS A 227 -14.71 -28.21 -13.71
C LYS A 227 -14.43 -27.26 -14.88
N THR A 228 -14.01 -26.02 -14.60
CA THR A 228 -13.70 -24.97 -15.59
C THR A 228 -12.21 -24.66 -15.66
N MET A 229 -11.34 -25.65 -15.42
CA MET A 229 -9.88 -25.47 -15.49
C MET A 229 -9.40 -24.98 -16.87
N ALA A 230 -10.13 -25.26 -17.94
CA ALA A 230 -9.81 -24.74 -19.26
C ALA A 230 -9.85 -23.20 -19.32
N GLU A 231 -10.82 -22.56 -18.64
CA GLU A 231 -10.91 -21.09 -18.54
C GLU A 231 -9.76 -20.52 -17.72
N PHE A 232 -9.36 -21.22 -16.65
CA PHE A 232 -8.21 -20.85 -15.83
C PHE A 232 -6.91 -20.87 -16.66
N HIS A 233 -6.69 -21.92 -17.45
CA HIS A 233 -5.54 -22.02 -18.35
C HIS A 233 -5.57 -20.94 -19.42
N GLU A 234 -6.73 -20.68 -20.04
CA GLU A 234 -6.88 -19.64 -21.05
C GLU A 234 -6.55 -18.25 -20.45
N LYS A 235 -6.98 -17.97 -19.22
CA LYS A 235 -6.67 -16.72 -18.55
C LYS A 235 -5.19 -16.57 -18.28
N TYR A 236 -4.57 -17.51 -17.57
CA TYR A 236 -3.24 -17.37 -17.01
C TYR A 236 -2.09 -17.81 -17.94
N ARG A 237 -2.33 -18.73 -18.88
CA ARG A 237 -1.31 -19.18 -19.82
C ARG A 237 -1.35 -18.47 -21.16
N ASN A 238 -2.41 -17.69 -21.44
CA ASN A 238 -2.59 -16.96 -22.70
C ASN A 238 -2.58 -15.43 -22.50
N CYS A 239 -1.69 -14.94 -21.63
CA CYS A 239 -1.41 -13.52 -21.43
C CYS A 239 -0.01 -13.17 -21.96
N ASP A 240 0.26 -11.88 -22.19
CA ASP A 240 1.57 -11.39 -22.60
C ASP A 240 2.47 -11.07 -21.43
N VAL A 241 1.86 -10.64 -20.31
CA VAL A 241 2.57 -10.33 -19.07
C VAL A 241 1.78 -10.88 -17.90
N LEU A 242 2.42 -11.71 -17.08
CA LEU A 242 1.85 -12.21 -15.82
C LEU A 242 2.58 -11.56 -14.64
N LEU A 243 1.82 -10.88 -13.79
CA LEU A 243 2.32 -10.32 -12.53
C LEU A 243 1.61 -11.01 -11.37
N ILE A 244 2.39 -11.59 -10.45
CA ILE A 244 1.84 -12.15 -9.21
C ILE A 244 2.47 -11.47 -8.01
N ASP A 245 1.62 -10.79 -7.23
CA ASP A 245 2.02 -10.14 -5.99
C ASP A 245 1.93 -11.15 -4.83
N ASP A 246 2.92 -11.10 -3.94
CA ASP A 246 3.00 -11.95 -2.76
C ASP A 246 2.94 -13.46 -3.10
N ILE A 247 3.84 -13.93 -3.98
CA ILE A 247 3.90 -15.33 -4.45
C ILE A 247 4.10 -16.33 -3.30
N GLN A 248 4.64 -15.91 -2.14
CA GLN A 248 4.82 -16.79 -0.98
C GLN A 248 3.51 -17.43 -0.50
N PHE A 249 2.34 -16.89 -0.85
CA PHE A 249 1.05 -17.47 -0.47
C PHE A 249 0.70 -18.77 -1.19
N ILE A 250 1.42 -19.17 -2.26
CA ILE A 250 1.26 -20.49 -2.87
C ILE A 250 2.07 -21.57 -2.13
N ALA A 251 3.03 -21.17 -1.29
CA ALA A 251 3.89 -22.09 -0.55
C ALA A 251 3.07 -23.02 0.35
N GLY A 252 3.46 -24.29 0.44
CA GLY A 252 2.73 -25.31 1.21
C GLY A 252 1.45 -25.85 0.55
N LYS A 253 1.06 -25.35 -0.63
CA LYS A 253 -0.13 -25.78 -1.38
C LYS A 253 0.31 -26.56 -2.63
N THR A 254 0.58 -27.85 -2.51
CA THR A 254 1.20 -28.68 -3.56
C THR A 254 0.47 -28.55 -4.91
N SER A 255 -0.85 -28.72 -4.95
CA SER A 255 -1.61 -28.62 -6.21
C SER A 255 -1.51 -27.22 -6.84
N THR A 256 -1.47 -26.16 -6.03
CA THR A 256 -1.31 -24.78 -6.54
C THR A 256 0.09 -24.56 -7.08
N GLN A 257 1.11 -25.11 -6.41
CA GLN A 257 2.50 -25.00 -6.87
C GLN A 257 2.70 -25.77 -8.18
N GLU A 258 2.09 -26.94 -8.32
CA GLU A 258 2.12 -27.73 -9.56
C GLU A 258 1.47 -26.96 -10.72
N GLU A 259 0.26 -26.43 -10.53
CA GLU A 259 -0.44 -25.63 -11.53
C GLU A 259 0.33 -24.36 -11.90
N PHE A 260 0.91 -23.68 -10.91
CA PHE A 260 1.75 -22.52 -11.15
C PHE A 260 3.02 -22.87 -11.93
N PHE A 261 3.66 -24.00 -11.64
CA PHE A 261 4.83 -24.48 -12.38
C PHE A 261 4.52 -24.70 -13.85
N HIS A 262 3.38 -25.31 -14.17
CA HIS A 262 2.95 -25.48 -15.57
C HIS A 262 2.61 -24.13 -16.24
N THR A 263 1.98 -23.23 -15.53
CA THR A 263 1.68 -21.88 -16.03
C THR A 263 2.96 -21.09 -16.28
N PHE A 264 3.92 -21.14 -15.36
CA PHE A 264 5.23 -20.52 -15.51
C PHE A 264 5.96 -21.02 -16.77
N ASN A 265 6.06 -22.35 -16.93
CA ASN A 265 6.75 -22.93 -18.09
C ASN A 265 6.05 -22.53 -19.40
N ALA A 266 4.72 -22.61 -19.48
CA ALA A 266 3.98 -22.22 -20.70
C ALA A 266 4.26 -20.77 -21.11
N LEU A 267 4.33 -19.84 -20.16
CA LEU A 267 4.64 -18.43 -20.42
C LEU A 267 6.12 -18.24 -20.74
N TYR A 268 7.01 -18.85 -20.00
CA TYR A 268 8.45 -18.72 -20.19
C TYR A 268 8.90 -19.23 -21.55
N ASP A 269 8.44 -20.45 -21.93
CA ASP A 269 8.75 -21.07 -23.22
C ASP A 269 8.18 -20.26 -24.40
N SER A 270 7.04 -19.57 -24.19
CA SER A 270 6.43 -18.64 -25.14
C SER A 270 7.05 -17.23 -25.08
N LYS A 271 8.15 -17.03 -24.36
CA LYS A 271 8.84 -15.75 -24.15
C LYS A 271 7.94 -14.64 -23.61
N LYS A 272 6.91 -14.97 -22.84
CA LYS A 272 6.02 -14.02 -22.16
C LYS A 272 6.68 -13.51 -20.88
N GLN A 273 6.44 -12.24 -20.52
CA GLN A 273 7.04 -11.64 -19.34
C GLN A 273 6.37 -12.14 -18.04
N ILE A 274 7.19 -12.52 -17.06
CA ILE A 274 6.75 -12.92 -15.74
C ILE A 274 7.38 -11.97 -14.71
N ILE A 275 6.57 -11.41 -13.81
CA ILE A 275 7.01 -10.55 -12.71
C ILE A 275 6.40 -11.09 -11.42
N LEU A 276 7.23 -11.34 -10.43
CA LEU A 276 6.81 -11.91 -9.14
C LEU A 276 7.27 -11.01 -8.01
N THR A 277 6.47 -10.91 -6.94
CA THR A 277 6.95 -10.30 -5.69
C THR A 277 6.84 -11.27 -4.53
N SER A 278 7.69 -11.07 -3.52
CA SER A 278 7.69 -11.83 -2.28
C SER A 278 8.18 -10.97 -1.10
N ASP A 279 7.83 -11.40 0.12
CA ASP A 279 8.38 -10.79 1.34
C ASP A 279 9.82 -11.22 1.65
N ARG A 280 10.33 -12.24 0.93
CA ARG A 280 11.69 -12.82 1.10
C ARG A 280 12.21 -13.41 -0.21
N PRO A 281 13.54 -13.67 -0.33
CA PRO A 281 14.11 -14.29 -1.52
C PRO A 281 13.58 -15.72 -1.72
N PRO A 282 13.64 -16.27 -2.95
CA PRO A 282 13.07 -17.59 -3.27
C PRO A 282 13.53 -18.72 -2.34
N ARG A 283 14.82 -18.75 -1.97
CA ARG A 283 15.40 -19.79 -1.10
C ARG A 283 14.84 -19.79 0.32
N ASP A 284 14.37 -18.64 0.79
CA ASP A 284 13.86 -18.46 2.16
C ASP A 284 12.35 -18.67 2.25
N ILE A 285 11.67 -18.95 1.14
CA ILE A 285 10.25 -19.29 1.14
C ILE A 285 10.10 -20.75 1.57
N LYS A 286 9.77 -20.94 2.85
CA LYS A 286 9.56 -22.28 3.41
C LYS A 286 8.45 -23.01 2.65
N THR A 287 8.61 -24.32 2.45
CA THR A 287 7.62 -25.17 1.75
C THR A 287 7.35 -24.81 0.27
N LEU A 288 8.22 -24.02 -0.35
CA LEU A 288 8.26 -23.84 -1.79
C LEU A 288 9.03 -25.02 -2.41
N GLU A 289 8.54 -25.57 -3.50
CA GLU A 289 9.20 -26.68 -4.20
C GLU A 289 10.51 -26.21 -4.88
N ASP A 290 11.56 -27.03 -4.82
CA ASP A 290 12.90 -26.71 -5.37
C ASP A 290 12.85 -26.36 -6.86
N ARG A 291 11.93 -27.00 -7.60
CA ARG A 291 11.74 -26.71 -9.03
C ARG A 291 11.24 -25.28 -9.28
N LEU A 292 10.37 -24.73 -8.40
CA LEU A 292 9.90 -23.34 -8.47
C LEU A 292 10.98 -22.38 -7.99
N THR A 293 11.68 -22.71 -6.90
CA THR A 293 12.82 -21.93 -6.40
C THR A 293 13.84 -21.72 -7.51
N SER A 294 14.25 -22.79 -8.19
CA SER A 294 15.19 -22.73 -9.33
C SER A 294 14.67 -21.84 -10.47
N ARG A 295 13.37 -21.94 -10.79
CA ARG A 295 12.76 -21.11 -11.84
C ARG A 295 12.74 -19.62 -11.49
N PHE A 296 12.46 -19.27 -10.24
CA PHE A 296 12.46 -17.88 -9.77
C PHE A 296 13.85 -17.28 -9.78
N GLU A 297 14.88 -18.09 -9.53
CA GLU A 297 16.29 -17.67 -9.54
C GLU A 297 16.91 -17.57 -10.96
N TRP A 298 16.27 -18.11 -11.98
CA TRP A 298 16.80 -18.04 -13.35
C TRP A 298 16.82 -16.63 -13.92
N GLY A 299 15.94 -15.75 -13.44
CA GLY A 299 15.79 -14.39 -13.90
C GLY A 299 16.59 -13.38 -13.10
N LEU A 300 16.05 -12.16 -13.04
CA LEU A 300 16.62 -11.09 -12.24
C LEU A 300 15.98 -11.03 -10.86
N LEU A 301 16.82 -11.17 -9.82
CA LEU A 301 16.42 -10.97 -8.45
C LEU A 301 16.69 -9.50 -8.07
N ALA A 302 15.66 -8.79 -7.62
CA ALA A 302 15.75 -7.39 -7.22
C ALA A 302 15.23 -7.22 -5.79
N ASP A 303 16.10 -6.81 -4.89
CA ASP A 303 15.79 -6.57 -3.50
C ASP A 303 15.32 -5.14 -3.24
N ILE A 304 14.50 -5.00 -2.22
CA ILE A 304 14.12 -3.71 -1.64
C ILE A 304 14.41 -3.79 -0.15
N GLU A 305 15.42 -3.03 0.28
CA GLU A 305 15.78 -2.93 1.69
C GLU A 305 14.99 -1.81 2.39
N PRO A 306 14.93 -1.82 3.73
CA PRO A 306 14.37 -0.73 4.49
C PRO A 306 15.02 0.61 4.14
N PRO A 307 14.24 1.69 3.96
CA PRO A 307 14.78 2.98 3.59
C PRO A 307 15.69 3.55 4.69
N ASP A 308 16.81 4.16 4.31
CA ASP A 308 17.63 4.95 5.20
C ASP A 308 16.89 6.22 5.68
N LEU A 309 17.47 6.95 6.64
CA LEU A 309 16.82 8.13 7.22
C LEU A 309 16.48 9.19 6.16
N GLU A 310 17.40 9.44 5.24
CA GLU A 310 17.23 10.46 4.20
C GLU A 310 16.07 10.10 3.25
N LEU A 311 16.02 8.83 2.83
CA LEU A 311 14.95 8.33 1.99
C LEU A 311 13.60 8.34 2.74
N ARG A 312 13.58 8.00 4.05
CA ARG A 312 12.35 8.08 4.87
C ARG A 312 11.83 9.51 4.95
N ILE A 313 12.68 10.49 5.22
CA ILE A 313 12.31 11.90 5.26
C ILE A 313 11.75 12.35 3.90
N ALA A 314 12.39 11.96 2.81
CA ALA A 314 11.90 12.26 1.45
C ALA A 314 10.52 11.63 1.18
N ILE A 315 10.31 10.38 1.61
CA ILE A 315 9.01 9.70 1.50
C ILE A 315 7.94 10.41 2.33
N ILE A 316 8.24 10.76 3.59
CA ILE A 316 7.31 11.47 4.48
C ILE A 316 6.90 12.79 3.83
N LYS A 317 7.86 13.59 3.35
CA LYS A 317 7.62 14.87 2.70
C LYS A 317 6.72 14.71 1.47
N LYS A 318 7.04 13.77 0.57
CA LYS A 318 6.24 13.52 -0.64
C LYS A 318 4.83 13.07 -0.32
N LYS A 319 4.67 12.18 0.68
CA LYS A 319 3.35 11.71 1.11
C LYS A 319 2.53 12.80 1.80
N ALA A 320 3.16 13.69 2.56
CA ALA A 320 2.51 14.86 3.15
C ALA A 320 2.02 15.84 2.07
N GLU A 321 2.84 16.11 1.03
CA GLU A 321 2.45 16.91 -0.13
C GLU A 321 1.23 16.34 -0.86
N GLN A 322 1.16 15.00 -1.03
CA GLN A 322 0.03 14.34 -1.69
C GLN A 322 -1.30 14.52 -0.96
N VAL A 323 -1.28 14.71 0.35
CA VAL A 323 -2.48 14.95 1.18
C VAL A 323 -2.61 16.42 1.61
N ASN A 324 -1.85 17.33 0.98
CA ASN A 324 -1.85 18.77 1.24
C ASN A 324 -1.57 19.17 2.70
N ILE A 325 -0.64 18.44 3.34
CA ILE A 325 -0.20 18.71 4.71
C ILE A 325 1.20 19.29 4.69
N THR A 326 1.41 20.40 5.40
CA THR A 326 2.73 20.99 5.61
C THR A 326 3.30 20.53 6.95
N ILE A 327 4.45 19.85 6.91
CA ILE A 327 5.15 19.35 8.10
C ILE A 327 6.47 20.13 8.24
N PRO A 328 6.77 20.73 9.41
CA PRO A 328 8.05 21.40 9.67
C PRO A 328 9.24 20.43 9.59
N ASP A 329 10.43 20.93 9.24
CA ASP A 329 11.63 20.10 9.01
C ASP A 329 12.11 19.34 10.27
N ASP A 330 11.95 19.92 11.45
CA ASP A 330 12.24 19.28 12.74
C ASP A 330 11.30 18.10 13.00
N VAL A 331 10.02 18.27 12.69
CA VAL A 331 9.00 17.20 12.79
C VAL A 331 9.24 16.11 11.73
N LEU A 332 9.62 16.49 10.49
CA LEU A 332 9.99 15.52 9.44
C LEU A 332 11.15 14.63 9.90
N THR A 333 12.17 15.22 10.51
CA THR A 333 13.32 14.48 11.04
C THR A 333 12.88 13.55 12.18
N PHE A 334 12.09 14.06 13.12
CA PHE A 334 11.54 13.27 14.23
C PHE A 334 10.71 12.07 13.74
N LEU A 335 9.82 12.28 12.79
CA LEU A 335 9.02 11.20 12.18
C LEU A 335 9.94 10.19 11.48
N GLY A 336 10.92 10.65 10.69
CA GLY A 336 11.88 9.78 10.01
C GLY A 336 12.72 8.92 10.97
N GLU A 337 13.06 9.43 12.15
CA GLU A 337 13.81 8.70 13.18
C GLU A 337 12.96 7.66 13.91
N ASN A 338 11.66 7.87 14.03
CA ASN A 338 10.75 7.00 14.78
C ASN A 338 9.98 6.00 13.90
N LEU A 339 9.69 6.32 12.63
CA LEU A 339 8.95 5.46 11.71
C LEU A 339 9.91 4.63 10.84
N ARG A 340 10.44 3.53 11.37
CA ARG A 340 11.52 2.76 10.75
C ARG A 340 11.06 1.49 10.04
N SER A 341 9.92 0.93 10.42
CA SER A 341 9.58 -0.44 10.06
C SER A 341 9.16 -0.59 8.60
N ASN A 342 8.32 0.30 8.08
CA ASN A 342 7.82 0.21 6.70
C ASN A 342 7.10 1.50 6.25
N ILE A 343 6.90 1.62 4.92
CA ILE A 343 6.26 2.80 4.33
C ILE A 343 4.76 2.86 4.68
N ARG A 344 4.09 1.74 4.92
CA ARG A 344 2.68 1.72 5.37
C ARG A 344 2.52 2.40 6.72
N GLN A 345 3.48 2.22 7.62
CA GLN A 345 3.49 2.92 8.91
C GLN A 345 3.66 4.43 8.72
N ILE A 346 4.53 4.86 7.81
CA ILE A 346 4.69 6.26 7.43
C ILE A 346 3.37 6.84 6.90
N GLU A 347 2.70 6.15 5.97
CA GLU A 347 1.41 6.59 5.44
C GLU A 347 0.33 6.68 6.52
N GLY A 348 0.29 5.70 7.43
CA GLY A 348 -0.61 5.71 8.59
C GLY A 348 -0.37 6.91 9.52
N ALA A 349 0.91 7.20 9.79
CA ALA A 349 1.32 8.34 10.63
C ALA A 349 0.92 9.68 10.01
N ILE A 350 1.16 9.87 8.72
CA ILE A 350 0.82 11.11 8.02
C ILE A 350 -0.70 11.34 8.00
N LYS A 351 -1.48 10.29 7.69
CA LYS A 351 -2.95 10.37 7.73
C LYS A 351 -3.46 10.72 9.12
N LYS A 352 -2.90 10.09 10.16
CA LYS A 352 -3.27 10.35 11.55
C LYS A 352 -2.89 11.76 11.98
N LEU A 353 -1.67 12.20 11.66
CA LEU A 353 -1.18 13.53 11.98
C LEU A 353 -2.02 14.61 11.30
N GLY A 354 -2.42 14.39 10.04
CA GLY A 354 -3.34 15.27 9.33
C GLY A 354 -4.72 15.33 9.98
N ALA A 355 -5.26 14.19 10.40
CA ALA A 355 -6.53 14.14 11.12
C ALA A 355 -6.48 14.85 12.47
N LEU A 356 -5.41 14.64 13.26
CA LEU A 356 -5.22 15.32 14.54
C LEU A 356 -5.09 16.84 14.37
N SER A 357 -4.31 17.30 13.38
CA SER A 357 -4.18 18.71 13.04
C SER A 357 -5.52 19.34 12.66
N PHE A 358 -6.27 18.67 11.79
CA PHE A 358 -7.58 19.12 11.33
C PHE A 358 -8.61 19.19 12.48
N LEU A 359 -8.71 18.13 13.30
CA LEU A 359 -9.67 18.05 14.41
C LEU A 359 -9.36 19.02 15.54
N SER A 360 -8.07 19.26 15.83
CA SER A 360 -7.65 20.19 16.87
C SER A 360 -7.60 21.65 16.41
N GLY A 361 -7.65 21.92 15.11
CA GLY A 361 -7.43 23.25 14.52
C GLY A 361 -6.00 23.78 14.72
N LYS A 362 -5.06 22.93 15.16
CA LYS A 362 -3.67 23.29 15.44
C LYS A 362 -2.78 22.99 14.23
N GLN A 363 -1.79 23.84 13.99
CA GLN A 363 -0.72 23.53 13.06
C GLN A 363 0.11 22.34 13.58
N ILE A 364 0.64 21.54 12.64
CA ILE A 364 1.51 20.42 12.97
C ILE A 364 2.78 20.95 13.65
N ASN A 365 3.03 20.46 14.85
CA ASN A 365 4.19 20.78 15.67
C ASN A 365 4.77 19.51 16.32
N MET A 366 5.84 19.67 17.07
CA MET A 366 6.51 18.55 17.73
C MET A 366 5.63 17.83 18.75
N GLU A 367 4.78 18.56 19.50
CA GLU A 367 3.87 17.94 20.49
C GLU A 367 2.87 16.99 19.80
N LEU A 368 2.23 17.47 18.73
CA LEU A 368 1.26 16.68 17.97
C LEU A 368 1.93 15.46 17.30
N ALA A 369 3.18 15.61 16.85
CA ALA A 369 3.96 14.50 16.28
C ALA A 369 4.31 13.44 17.34
N GLN A 370 4.69 13.85 18.55
CA GLN A 370 4.97 12.97 19.66
C GLN A 370 3.72 12.19 20.11
N GLU A 371 2.58 12.85 20.23
CA GLU A 371 1.29 12.22 20.51
C GLU A 371 0.94 11.17 19.45
N CYS A 372 1.03 11.55 18.17
CA CYS A 372 0.76 10.66 17.05
C CYS A 372 1.65 9.41 17.07
N ILE A 373 2.95 9.56 17.29
CA ILE A 373 3.91 8.45 17.35
C ILE A 373 3.67 7.56 18.57
N SER A 374 3.44 8.14 19.74
CA SER A 374 3.17 7.38 20.98
C SER A 374 1.98 6.43 20.82
N GLU A 375 0.90 6.91 20.21
CA GLU A 375 -0.28 6.10 19.95
C GLU A 375 -0.08 5.05 18.85
N LEU A 376 0.69 5.37 17.78
CA LEU A 376 0.96 4.44 16.68
C LEU A 376 1.89 3.30 17.09
N LEU A 377 2.83 3.56 17.97
CA LEU A 377 3.77 2.56 18.47
C LEU A 377 3.17 1.73 19.64
N GLY A 378 1.88 1.93 19.96
CA GLY A 378 1.20 1.16 21.01
C GLY A 378 1.78 1.37 22.41
N GLY A 379 2.29 2.58 22.68
CA GLY A 379 3.00 2.91 23.91
C GLY A 379 4.48 2.54 23.90
N ALA A 380 5.04 2.07 22.76
CA ALA A 380 6.48 1.99 22.61
C ALA A 380 7.07 3.41 22.68
N GLU A 381 8.09 3.56 23.49
CA GLU A 381 8.65 4.87 23.78
C GLU A 381 9.35 5.48 22.56
N PRO A 382 9.22 6.80 22.33
CA PRO A 382 9.99 7.49 21.31
C PRO A 382 11.50 7.28 21.52
N VAL A 383 12.25 7.28 20.43
CA VAL A 383 13.71 7.06 20.45
C VAL A 383 14.43 8.03 21.40
N SER A 384 13.97 9.28 21.48
CA SER A 384 14.52 10.26 22.41
C SER A 384 14.39 9.85 23.90
N VAL A 385 13.23 9.28 24.26
CA VAL A 385 12.97 8.77 25.62
C VAL A 385 13.82 7.55 25.90
N THR A 386 13.98 6.65 24.93
CA THR A 386 14.88 5.49 25.04
C THR A 386 16.34 5.93 25.21
N VAL A 387 16.79 6.95 24.49
CA VAL A 387 18.15 7.50 24.64
C VAL A 387 18.36 8.06 26.04
N ASP A 388 17.40 8.80 26.60
CA ASP A 388 17.49 9.33 27.96
C ASP A 388 17.51 8.21 29.02
N LYS A 389 16.73 7.13 28.82
CA LYS A 389 16.78 5.93 29.67
C LYS A 389 18.16 5.26 29.62
N ILE A 390 18.76 5.15 28.42
CA ILE A 390 20.10 4.61 28.28
C ILE A 390 21.12 5.45 29.08
N PHE A 391 21.07 6.78 28.97
CA PHE A 391 21.93 7.65 29.78
C PHE A 391 21.70 7.46 31.28
N ASN A 392 20.47 7.31 31.73
CA ASN A 392 20.14 7.09 33.12
C ASN A 392 20.64 5.71 33.65
N ALA A 393 20.45 4.63 32.87
CA ALA A 393 20.96 3.31 33.21
C ALA A 393 22.50 3.29 33.30
N VAL A 394 23.15 3.93 32.33
CA VAL A 394 24.62 4.10 32.34
C VAL A 394 25.06 4.95 33.54
N TYR A 395 24.35 6.02 33.89
CA TYR A 395 24.64 6.81 35.08
C TYR A 395 24.51 5.98 36.36
N ASN A 396 23.46 5.21 36.50
CA ASN A 396 23.24 4.35 37.66
C ASN A 396 24.35 3.31 37.84
N LYS A 397 24.83 2.74 36.72
CA LYS A 397 25.86 1.68 36.77
C LYS A 397 27.29 2.21 36.92
N TYR A 398 27.65 3.28 36.20
CA TYR A 398 29.02 3.78 36.14
C TYR A 398 29.23 5.13 36.85
N GLY A 399 28.16 5.78 37.32
CA GLY A 399 28.29 7.08 38.03
C GLY A 399 28.71 8.26 37.16
N ILE A 400 28.62 8.15 35.81
CA ILE A 400 29.11 9.16 34.87
C ILE A 400 27.90 9.87 34.23
N SER A 401 27.82 11.18 34.43
CA SER A 401 26.67 11.97 33.94
C SER A 401 26.69 12.16 32.42
N LYS A 402 25.51 12.42 31.84
CA LYS A 402 25.30 12.68 30.40
C LYS A 402 26.23 13.78 29.90
N GLU A 403 26.37 14.90 30.64
CA GLU A 403 27.26 16.02 30.29
C GLU A 403 28.73 15.61 30.23
N SER A 404 29.16 14.68 31.09
CA SER A 404 30.52 14.12 31.08
C SER A 404 30.74 13.18 29.88
N LEU A 405 29.74 12.42 29.51
CA LEU A 405 29.79 11.52 28.36
C LEU A 405 29.77 12.26 27.03
N THR A 406 28.96 13.32 26.90
CA THR A 406 28.88 14.13 25.68
C THR A 406 30.03 15.15 25.58
N GLY A 407 30.58 15.59 26.70
CA GLY A 407 31.66 16.57 26.76
C GLY A 407 33.03 16.09 26.32
N ASN A 408 34.01 17.00 26.33
CA ASN A 408 35.39 16.77 25.83
C ASN A 408 36.35 16.08 26.79
N LYS A 409 35.90 15.61 27.96
CA LYS A 409 36.74 14.93 28.92
C LYS A 409 37.32 13.62 28.37
N ARG A 410 38.63 13.39 28.60
CA ARG A 410 39.38 12.24 28.03
C ARG A 410 39.87 11.24 29.08
N ASN A 411 39.25 11.21 30.26
CA ASN A 411 39.55 10.18 31.24
C ASN A 411 39.19 8.79 30.67
N LYS A 412 40.02 7.77 30.98
CA LYS A 412 39.88 6.40 30.46
C LYS A 412 38.51 5.80 30.77
N ASP A 413 37.99 6.02 31.99
CA ASP A 413 36.70 5.52 32.42
C ASP A 413 35.56 6.20 31.66
N ILE A 414 35.62 7.52 31.50
CA ILE A 414 34.65 8.29 30.72
C ILE A 414 34.65 7.88 29.24
N ALA A 415 35.85 7.63 28.67
CA ALA A 415 35.98 7.19 27.29
C ALA A 415 35.38 5.81 27.07
N ASN A 416 35.67 4.85 27.97
CA ASN A 416 35.12 3.49 27.88
C ASN A 416 33.60 3.49 28.05
N THR A 417 33.10 4.20 29.06
CA THR A 417 31.63 4.32 29.27
C THR A 417 30.95 5.02 28.10
N ARG A 418 31.59 6.02 27.49
CA ARG A 418 31.07 6.68 26.27
C ARG A 418 30.98 5.67 25.12
N HIS A 419 31.95 4.80 24.90
CA HIS A 419 31.87 3.77 23.87
C HIS A 419 30.72 2.79 24.12
N ILE A 420 30.52 2.37 25.38
CA ILE A 420 29.41 1.52 25.79
C ILE A 420 28.07 2.22 25.52
N THR A 421 27.94 3.49 25.88
CA THR A 421 26.71 4.27 25.67
C THR A 421 26.40 4.41 24.18
N ILE A 422 27.40 4.70 23.35
CA ILE A 422 27.25 4.76 21.88
C ILE A 422 26.76 3.41 21.32
N TYR A 423 27.35 2.31 21.78
CA TYR A 423 26.96 0.96 21.39
C TYR A 423 25.50 0.67 21.79
N LEU A 424 25.12 0.93 23.04
CA LEU A 424 23.75 0.72 23.52
C LEU A 424 22.73 1.57 22.75
N ILE A 425 23.03 2.85 22.50
CA ILE A 425 22.16 3.71 21.71
C ILE A 425 21.98 3.13 20.30
N ARG A 426 23.06 2.70 19.64
CA ARG A 426 22.98 2.13 18.30
C ARG A 426 22.15 0.84 18.25
N GLU A 427 22.39 -0.07 19.17
CA GLU A 427 21.75 -1.38 19.24
C GLU A 427 20.26 -1.32 19.62
N MET A 428 19.92 -0.46 20.58
CA MET A 428 18.56 -0.40 21.12
C MET A 428 17.66 0.57 20.35
N THR A 429 18.24 1.59 19.72
CA THR A 429 17.46 2.60 19.01
C THR A 429 17.63 2.54 17.50
N GLU A 430 18.62 1.78 17.00
CA GLU A 430 19.01 1.74 15.58
C GLU A 430 19.29 3.12 14.96
N MET A 431 19.51 4.14 15.76
CA MET A 431 19.86 5.49 15.30
C MET A 431 21.05 5.46 14.35
N SER A 432 21.01 6.30 13.32
CA SER A 432 22.15 6.42 12.39
C SER A 432 23.41 6.96 13.11
N PHE A 433 24.59 6.54 12.66
CA PHE A 433 25.83 7.06 13.22
C PHE A 433 25.96 8.60 13.18
N PRO A 434 25.49 9.29 12.10
CA PRO A 434 25.43 10.76 12.10
C PRO A 434 24.50 11.35 13.17
N SER A 435 23.35 10.70 13.45
CA SER A 435 22.42 11.16 14.51
C SER A 435 23.03 10.99 15.90
N ILE A 436 23.71 9.86 16.14
CA ILE A 436 24.44 9.63 17.40
C ILE A 436 25.60 10.62 17.53
N ALA A 437 26.30 10.94 16.42
CA ALA A 437 27.39 11.91 16.39
C ALA A 437 26.93 13.30 16.87
N LYS A 438 25.72 13.72 16.51
CA LYS A 438 25.12 14.98 16.99
C LYS A 438 24.89 14.98 18.51
N ILE A 439 24.44 13.86 19.08
CA ILE A 439 24.22 13.74 20.55
C ILE A 439 25.53 13.89 21.32
N PHE A 440 26.63 13.30 20.81
CA PHE A 440 27.93 13.33 21.46
C PHE A 440 28.83 14.47 21.02
N GLU A 441 28.37 15.35 20.10
CA GLU A 441 29.15 16.45 19.51
C GLU A 441 30.50 15.98 18.99
N ARG A 442 30.52 14.87 18.22
CA ARG A 442 31.72 14.22 17.70
C ARG A 442 31.60 13.86 16.25
N ASP A 443 32.77 13.66 15.61
CA ASP A 443 32.79 13.18 14.23
C ASP A 443 32.20 11.78 14.12
N HIS A 444 31.46 11.56 13.07
CA HIS A 444 30.77 10.32 12.79
C HIS A 444 31.75 9.12 12.67
N SER A 445 32.97 9.33 12.18
CA SER A 445 34.06 8.32 12.16
C SER A 445 34.44 7.86 13.56
N THR A 446 34.45 8.77 14.53
CA THR A 446 34.71 8.45 15.95
C THR A 446 33.57 7.58 16.52
N ILE A 447 32.33 7.84 16.17
CA ILE A 447 31.18 7.05 16.63
C ILE A 447 31.25 5.63 16.06
N ILE A 448 31.54 5.48 14.76
CA ILE A 448 31.71 4.16 14.13
C ILE A 448 32.82 3.37 14.81
N SER A 449 33.98 4.00 15.05
CA SER A 449 35.12 3.34 15.72
C SER A 449 34.75 2.93 17.14
N SER A 450 34.00 3.76 17.87
CA SER A 450 33.52 3.47 19.22
C SER A 450 32.55 2.28 19.25
N HIS A 451 31.63 2.21 18.30
CA HIS A 451 30.70 1.11 18.19
C HIS A 451 31.42 -0.20 17.91
N ARG A 452 32.30 -0.23 16.89
CA ARG A 452 33.07 -1.43 16.51
C ARG A 452 33.96 -1.95 17.66
N LEU A 453 34.55 -1.03 18.44
CA LEU A 453 35.35 -1.41 19.59
C LEU A 453 34.57 -2.24 20.62
N ILE A 454 33.33 -1.81 20.93
CA ILE A 454 32.48 -2.52 21.88
C ILE A 454 31.89 -3.77 21.27
N GLU A 455 31.47 -3.74 20.00
CA GLU A 455 30.97 -4.89 19.26
C GLU A 455 31.98 -6.04 19.28
N THR A 456 33.27 -5.76 18.96
CA THR A 456 34.33 -6.75 19.02
C THR A 456 34.52 -7.28 20.46
N LYS A 457 34.51 -6.39 21.45
CA LYS A 457 34.67 -6.78 22.85
C LYS A 457 33.52 -7.66 23.37
N VAL A 458 32.31 -7.39 22.94
CA VAL A 458 31.12 -8.21 23.28
C VAL A 458 31.24 -9.61 22.68
N LEU A 459 31.82 -9.75 21.48
CA LEU A 459 32.04 -11.06 20.83
C LEU A 459 33.17 -11.86 21.49
N GLU A 460 34.23 -11.19 22.00
CA GLU A 460 35.41 -11.83 22.53
C GLU A 460 35.35 -12.13 24.04
N ASP A 461 34.57 -11.38 24.81
CA ASP A 461 34.49 -11.46 26.27
C ASP A 461 33.09 -11.82 26.76
N PRO A 462 32.82 -13.09 27.15
CA PRO A 462 31.52 -13.53 27.64
C PRO A 462 31.05 -12.81 28.92
N ALA A 463 31.99 -12.38 29.79
CA ALA A 463 31.62 -11.65 31.00
C ALA A 463 31.14 -10.24 30.65
N PHE A 464 31.80 -9.58 29.71
CA PHE A 464 31.38 -8.27 29.20
C PHE A 464 30.07 -8.36 28.42
N MET A 465 29.82 -9.44 27.66
CA MET A 465 28.56 -9.70 27.00
C MET A 465 27.40 -9.80 28.00
N THR A 466 27.64 -10.48 29.14
CA THR A 466 26.65 -10.59 30.23
C THR A 466 26.36 -9.21 30.83
N GLU A 467 27.40 -8.42 31.10
CA GLU A 467 27.27 -7.05 31.61
C GLU A 467 26.42 -6.15 30.71
N ILE A 468 26.66 -6.19 29.41
CA ILE A 468 25.86 -5.42 28.41
C ILE A 468 24.42 -5.93 28.35
N SER A 469 24.22 -7.26 28.44
CA SER A 469 22.89 -7.87 28.42
C SER A 469 22.05 -7.48 29.65
N GLU A 470 22.68 -7.35 30.82
CA GLU A 470 22.03 -6.85 32.02
C GLU A 470 21.63 -5.38 31.88
N LEU A 471 22.53 -4.53 31.37
CA LEU A 471 22.20 -3.13 31.08
C LEU A 471 21.03 -2.98 30.09
N LYS A 472 20.98 -3.82 29.06
CA LYS A 472 19.88 -3.82 28.09
C LYS A 472 18.52 -4.21 28.74
N LYS A 473 18.53 -4.96 29.83
CA LYS A 473 17.30 -5.34 30.57
C LYS A 473 16.83 -4.26 31.55
N GLU A 474 17.72 -3.38 31.99
CA GLU A 474 17.40 -2.27 32.91
C GLU A 474 16.82 -1.04 32.16
N ILE A 475 16.98 -0.96 30.85
CA ILE A 475 16.50 0.10 29.97
C ILE A 475 15.10 -0.22 29.45
#